data_fc48e800ba2f1b59b89c132b8875ea47
#
_entry.id   fc48e800ba2f1b59b89c132b8875ea47
#
_cell.length_a   1.000
_cell.length_b   1.000
_cell.length_c   1.000
_cell.angle_alpha   90.00
_cell.angle_beta   90.00
_cell.angle_gamma   90.00
#
_symmetry.space_group_name_H-M   'P 1'
#
loop_
_entity.id
_entity.type
_entity.pdbx_description
1 polymer ?
#
loop_
_entity_poly.entity_id
_entity_poly.type
_entity_poly.pdbx_seq_one_letter_code
_entity_poly.pdbx_strand_id
1 'polypeptide(L)'
;MKQPKLMILGASAAQLPIIFKAVALGYYVITVDNQPDNVGHQFSQQCVDCSTVDRDGVLKFAQTLAIDGIVTFASDVATVAVAYVAEQMGLPGCKTRNAQTMSNKANFRAFQQAHHLNRPNFFISERIAELATKHTTLIPPLIFKPVDTSGSRGITKVNDLNIENCAEAFAYAQSFSRSGMVSIEEFIEGVDVSGDGFLVNGELCAIVTEKFKRGFIPTGHSLPSKLTVADQLRVSAEVAKTCQELNYRDGPLDFDVKISDKRVIVIELSPRLGGNGIPELIRRGTGFDLIDMTIQYALGKPCLLPTALTVNNPCGSWVFGSEVAGKIEFIVSEALLRAKVPELFEYVMRHQIGDTVLDFEHSGNSLGYALFDCPPDDYQDIVERLRAAMQLRIAADF
;
A
#
# COMPACT_ATOMS: atom_id res chain seq x y z
N MET A 1 0.28 -29.87 -20.20
CA MET A 1 1.26 -29.31 -19.25
C MET A 1 0.55 -29.11 -17.91
N LYS A 2 1.22 -29.34 -16.78
CA LYS A 2 0.65 -29.11 -15.44
C LYS A 2 0.38 -27.61 -15.27
N GLN A 3 -0.80 -27.25 -14.79
CA GLN A 3 -1.18 -25.86 -14.51
C GLN A 3 -0.35 -25.36 -13.33
N PRO A 4 0.42 -24.23 -13.48
CA PRO A 4 1.21 -23.72 -12.37
C PRO A 4 0.32 -23.25 -11.22
N LYS A 5 0.76 -23.52 -9.99
CA LYS A 5 0.07 -23.16 -8.74
C LYS A 5 0.63 -21.88 -8.15
N LEU A 6 -0.19 -20.86 -8.10
CA LEU A 6 0.14 -19.59 -7.46
C LEU A 6 -0.59 -19.47 -6.12
N MET A 7 0.17 -19.31 -5.04
CA MET A 7 -0.38 -19.02 -3.72
C MET A 7 -0.44 -17.51 -3.49
N ILE A 8 -1.61 -17.01 -3.08
CA ILE A 8 -1.86 -15.60 -2.81
C ILE A 8 -2.20 -15.44 -1.34
N LEU A 9 -1.38 -14.68 -0.59
CA LEU A 9 -1.64 -14.38 0.81
C LEU A 9 -2.58 -13.17 0.93
N GLY A 10 -3.70 -13.42 1.57
CA GLY A 10 -4.86 -12.53 1.66
C GLY A 10 -5.95 -12.90 0.66
N ALA A 11 -7.20 -12.81 1.10
CA ALA A 11 -8.38 -13.11 0.29
C ALA A 11 -9.48 -12.05 0.43
N SER A 12 -9.17 -10.88 0.99
CA SER A 12 -10.13 -9.78 1.10
C SER A 12 -10.40 -9.14 -0.26
N ALA A 13 -11.34 -8.21 -0.30
CA ALA A 13 -11.62 -7.44 -1.50
C ALA A 13 -10.38 -6.68 -2.06
N ALA A 14 -9.40 -6.39 -1.20
CA ALA A 14 -8.17 -5.74 -1.63
C ALA A 14 -7.28 -6.63 -2.53
N GLN A 15 -7.38 -7.96 -2.42
CA GLN A 15 -6.61 -8.92 -3.22
C GLN A 15 -7.33 -9.37 -4.50
N LEU A 16 -8.59 -8.97 -4.71
CA LEU A 16 -9.34 -9.35 -5.92
C LEU A 16 -8.62 -9.05 -7.24
N PRO A 17 -7.94 -7.90 -7.42
CA PRO A 17 -7.26 -7.60 -8.69
C PRO A 17 -6.23 -8.66 -9.09
N ILE A 18 -5.37 -9.08 -8.16
CA ILE A 18 -4.36 -10.11 -8.47
C ILE A 18 -4.96 -11.51 -8.59
N ILE A 19 -6.02 -11.82 -7.81
CA ILE A 19 -6.75 -13.08 -7.89
C ILE A 19 -7.40 -13.22 -9.28
N PHE A 20 -8.18 -12.22 -9.71
CA PHE A 20 -8.82 -12.21 -11.02
C PHE A 20 -7.81 -12.29 -12.16
N LYS A 21 -6.71 -11.54 -12.04
CA LYS A 21 -5.65 -11.58 -13.05
C LYS A 21 -5.02 -12.97 -13.16
N ALA A 22 -4.69 -13.60 -12.04
CA ALA A 22 -4.09 -14.92 -12.01
C ALA A 22 -5.04 -16.00 -12.59
N VAL A 23 -6.33 -15.95 -12.25
CA VAL A 23 -7.36 -16.83 -12.82
C VAL A 23 -7.51 -16.61 -14.33
N ALA A 24 -7.57 -15.36 -14.77
CA ALA A 24 -7.68 -15.01 -16.19
C ALA A 24 -6.48 -15.48 -17.03
N LEU A 25 -5.29 -15.51 -16.41
CA LEU A 25 -4.07 -16.08 -17.01
C LEU A 25 -4.04 -17.62 -17.01
N GLY A 26 -5.04 -18.27 -16.45
CA GLY A 26 -5.16 -19.73 -16.43
C GLY A 26 -4.33 -20.42 -15.36
N TYR A 27 -3.90 -19.75 -14.28
CA TYR A 27 -3.17 -20.38 -13.18
C TYR A 27 -4.11 -21.04 -12.17
N TYR A 28 -3.59 -22.04 -11.46
CA TYR A 28 -4.27 -22.63 -10.31
C TYR A 28 -4.02 -21.73 -9.09
N VAL A 29 -5.03 -20.98 -8.70
CA VAL A 29 -4.94 -19.99 -7.61
C VAL A 29 -5.30 -20.65 -6.27
N ILE A 30 -4.42 -20.46 -5.29
CA ILE A 30 -4.61 -20.88 -3.90
C ILE A 30 -4.62 -19.61 -3.04
N THR A 31 -5.73 -19.32 -2.40
CA THR A 31 -5.83 -18.18 -1.46
C THR A 31 -5.61 -18.65 -0.03
N VAL A 32 -4.87 -17.85 0.75
CA VAL A 32 -4.57 -18.11 2.17
C VAL A 32 -5.05 -16.93 3.00
N ASP A 33 -5.99 -17.17 3.89
CA ASP A 33 -6.50 -16.17 4.84
C ASP A 33 -7.16 -16.91 6.03
N ASN A 34 -7.14 -16.31 7.22
CA ASN A 34 -7.82 -16.84 8.40
C ASN A 34 -9.24 -16.27 8.59
N GLN A 35 -9.75 -15.57 7.59
CA GLN A 35 -11.13 -15.09 7.51
C GLN A 35 -11.84 -15.91 6.40
N PRO A 36 -12.59 -16.96 6.74
CA PRO A 36 -13.13 -17.89 5.75
C PRO A 36 -14.17 -17.25 4.81
N ASP A 37 -14.79 -16.16 5.27
CA ASP A 37 -15.82 -15.43 4.51
C ASP A 37 -15.25 -14.37 3.57
N ASN A 38 -13.93 -14.21 3.52
CA ASN A 38 -13.29 -13.27 2.61
C ASN A 38 -13.63 -13.59 1.15
N VAL A 39 -14.11 -12.57 0.44
CA VAL A 39 -14.69 -12.68 -0.91
C VAL A 39 -13.74 -13.31 -1.94
N GLY A 40 -12.43 -13.13 -1.80
CA GLY A 40 -11.42 -13.67 -2.71
C GLY A 40 -11.37 -15.19 -2.74
N HIS A 41 -11.78 -15.87 -1.67
CA HIS A 41 -11.86 -17.32 -1.62
C HIS A 41 -12.82 -17.91 -2.66
N GLN A 42 -13.89 -17.18 -2.99
CA GLN A 42 -14.90 -17.63 -3.96
C GLN A 42 -14.37 -17.71 -5.41
N PHE A 43 -13.24 -17.04 -5.69
CA PHE A 43 -12.66 -16.96 -7.03
C PHE A 43 -11.38 -17.80 -7.17
N SER A 44 -10.91 -18.45 -6.11
CA SER A 44 -9.75 -19.34 -6.14
C SER A 44 -10.17 -20.80 -6.32
N GLN A 45 -9.27 -21.63 -6.84
CA GLN A 45 -9.49 -23.08 -6.96
C GLN A 45 -9.32 -23.81 -5.63
N GLN A 46 -8.60 -23.21 -4.68
CA GLN A 46 -8.39 -23.76 -3.36
C GLN A 46 -8.22 -22.64 -2.32
N CYS A 47 -8.82 -22.86 -1.14
CA CYS A 47 -8.69 -21.99 0.02
C CYS A 47 -7.87 -22.71 1.10
N VAL A 48 -7.08 -21.94 1.84
CA VAL A 48 -6.32 -22.39 3.01
C VAL A 48 -6.65 -21.49 4.18
N ASP A 49 -7.18 -22.05 5.25
CA ASP A 49 -7.38 -21.36 6.52
C ASP A 49 -6.04 -21.31 7.28
N CYS A 50 -5.38 -20.17 7.17
CA CYS A 50 -4.13 -19.89 7.86
C CYS A 50 -3.93 -18.37 7.93
N SER A 51 -3.42 -17.90 9.06
CA SER A 51 -3.07 -16.48 9.18
C SER A 51 -1.93 -16.11 8.21
N THR A 52 -2.11 -15.04 7.46
CA THR A 52 -1.09 -14.53 6.51
C THR A 52 0.22 -14.08 7.17
N VAL A 53 0.26 -13.98 8.49
CA VAL A 53 1.48 -13.67 9.28
C VAL A 53 2.09 -14.91 9.93
N ASP A 54 1.43 -16.05 9.90
CA ASP A 54 1.97 -17.34 10.36
C ASP A 54 2.85 -17.95 9.25
N ARG A 55 4.08 -17.47 9.16
CA ARG A 55 5.02 -17.89 8.11
C ARG A 55 5.31 -19.38 8.07
N ASP A 56 5.33 -20.06 9.25
CA ASP A 56 5.64 -21.48 9.35
C ASP A 56 4.42 -22.33 8.95
N GLY A 57 3.21 -21.91 9.35
CA GLY A 57 1.96 -22.49 8.88
C GLY A 57 1.79 -22.35 7.36
N VAL A 58 2.01 -21.16 6.82
CA VAL A 58 1.98 -20.92 5.36
C VAL A 58 3.00 -21.79 4.63
N LEU A 59 4.25 -21.90 5.15
CA LEU A 59 5.29 -22.74 4.54
C LEU A 59 4.85 -24.21 4.46
N LYS A 60 4.29 -24.72 5.55
CA LYS A 60 3.80 -26.12 5.59
C LYS A 60 2.74 -26.37 4.51
N PHE A 61 1.78 -25.48 4.34
CA PHE A 61 0.78 -25.60 3.28
C PHE A 61 1.41 -25.45 1.90
N ALA A 62 2.29 -24.48 1.70
CA ALA A 62 2.99 -24.25 0.44
C ALA A 62 3.76 -25.49 -0.04
N GLN A 63 4.49 -26.16 0.86
CA GLN A 63 5.20 -27.41 0.59
C GLN A 63 4.25 -28.56 0.29
N THR A 64 3.20 -28.73 1.11
CA THR A 64 2.20 -29.80 0.92
C THR A 64 1.49 -29.70 -0.42
N LEU A 65 1.15 -28.46 -0.82
CA LEU A 65 0.45 -28.19 -2.07
C LEU A 65 1.40 -28.12 -3.28
N ALA A 66 2.71 -28.14 -3.04
CA ALA A 66 3.76 -28.03 -4.06
C ALA A 66 3.47 -26.84 -5.01
N ILE A 67 3.47 -25.63 -4.44
CA ILE A 67 3.22 -24.40 -5.19
C ILE A 67 4.41 -24.07 -6.11
N ASP A 68 4.14 -23.35 -7.20
CA ASP A 68 5.14 -22.90 -8.14
C ASP A 68 5.49 -21.40 -7.96
N GLY A 69 4.70 -20.65 -7.17
CA GLY A 69 4.93 -19.26 -6.83
C GLY A 69 4.07 -18.78 -5.67
N ILE A 70 4.51 -17.71 -5.03
CA ILE A 70 3.79 -17.07 -3.90
C ILE A 70 3.85 -15.55 -4.01
N VAL A 71 2.73 -14.87 -3.72
CA VAL A 71 2.61 -13.41 -3.74
C VAL A 71 1.66 -12.90 -2.65
N THR A 72 1.71 -11.61 -2.41
CA THR A 72 0.62 -10.83 -1.79
C THR A 72 0.37 -9.56 -2.59
N PHE A 73 -0.77 -8.92 -2.36
CA PHE A 73 -1.18 -7.69 -3.01
C PHE A 73 -1.82 -6.75 -1.98
N ALA A 74 -1.43 -5.49 -1.98
CA ALA A 74 -1.98 -4.45 -1.10
C ALA A 74 -1.92 -4.78 0.42
N SER A 75 -1.01 -5.67 0.85
CA SER A 75 -0.92 -6.13 2.24
C SER A 75 0.54 -6.20 2.71
N ASP A 76 0.97 -5.23 3.52
CA ASP A 76 2.33 -5.19 4.07
C ASP A 76 2.57 -6.31 5.09
N VAL A 77 1.55 -6.66 5.86
CA VAL A 77 1.67 -7.66 6.93
C VAL A 77 2.00 -9.06 6.40
N ALA A 78 1.60 -9.36 5.18
CA ALA A 78 1.85 -10.66 4.54
C ALA A 78 3.23 -10.75 3.88
N THR A 79 3.91 -9.63 3.62
CA THR A 79 5.16 -9.60 2.83
C THR A 79 6.29 -10.44 3.45
N VAL A 80 6.38 -10.46 4.78
CA VAL A 80 7.39 -11.26 5.48
C VAL A 80 7.16 -12.76 5.31
N ALA A 81 5.89 -13.20 5.39
CA ALA A 81 5.55 -14.61 5.17
C ALA A 81 5.77 -15.02 3.70
N VAL A 82 5.37 -14.17 2.73
CA VAL A 82 5.68 -14.39 1.31
C VAL A 82 7.17 -14.56 1.08
N ALA A 83 7.97 -13.63 1.58
CA ALA A 83 9.42 -13.65 1.42
C ALA A 83 10.07 -14.89 2.06
N TYR A 84 9.62 -15.25 3.28
CA TYR A 84 10.10 -16.42 3.98
C TYR A 84 9.81 -17.72 3.22
N VAL A 85 8.56 -17.90 2.79
CA VAL A 85 8.17 -19.10 2.03
C VAL A 85 8.91 -19.19 0.70
N ALA A 86 9.00 -18.08 -0.04
CA ALA A 86 9.75 -18.03 -1.29
C ALA A 86 11.22 -18.43 -1.06
N GLU A 87 11.87 -17.90 -0.03
CA GLU A 87 13.26 -18.20 0.29
C GLU A 87 13.46 -19.67 0.71
N GLN A 88 12.57 -20.23 1.56
CA GLN A 88 12.65 -21.64 2.00
C GLN A 88 12.40 -22.63 0.88
N MET A 89 11.57 -22.29 -0.10
CA MET A 89 11.25 -23.15 -1.23
C MET A 89 12.11 -22.90 -2.47
N GLY A 90 13.03 -21.93 -2.43
CA GLY A 90 13.85 -21.56 -3.60
C GLY A 90 13.04 -20.93 -4.74
N LEU A 91 11.89 -20.31 -4.43
CA LEU A 91 11.05 -19.61 -5.37
C LEU A 91 11.53 -18.15 -5.55
N PRO A 92 11.21 -17.50 -6.69
CA PRO A 92 11.44 -16.07 -6.85
C PRO A 92 10.70 -15.26 -5.79
N GLY A 93 11.38 -14.27 -5.23
CA GLY A 93 10.79 -13.42 -4.19
C GLY A 93 11.81 -12.54 -3.49
N CYS A 94 11.33 -11.61 -2.69
CA CYS A 94 12.13 -10.78 -1.81
C CYS A 94 12.84 -11.66 -0.75
N LYS A 95 14.03 -11.26 -0.32
CA LYS A 95 14.69 -11.90 0.84
C LYS A 95 13.93 -11.58 2.13
N THR A 96 13.79 -12.57 3.00
CA THR A 96 13.07 -12.42 4.28
C THR A 96 13.55 -11.21 5.08
N ARG A 97 14.90 -11.03 5.20
CA ARG A 97 15.47 -9.89 5.90
C ARG A 97 15.06 -8.54 5.31
N ASN A 98 14.94 -8.45 3.98
CA ASN A 98 14.56 -7.21 3.31
C ASN A 98 13.08 -6.90 3.55
N ALA A 99 12.21 -7.91 3.46
CA ALA A 99 10.81 -7.77 3.80
C ALA A 99 10.62 -7.33 5.27
N GLN A 100 11.37 -7.90 6.21
CA GLN A 100 11.37 -7.49 7.62
C GLN A 100 11.86 -6.05 7.82
N THR A 101 12.86 -5.61 7.05
CA THR A 101 13.34 -4.24 7.09
C THR A 101 12.30 -3.27 6.56
N MET A 102 11.70 -3.57 5.41
CA MET A 102 10.72 -2.70 4.76
C MET A 102 9.38 -2.64 5.51
N SER A 103 8.92 -3.75 6.10
CA SER A 103 7.62 -3.81 6.80
C SER A 103 7.62 -3.26 8.22
N ASN A 104 8.77 -2.88 8.77
CA ASN A 104 8.89 -2.33 10.12
C ASN A 104 9.62 -0.99 10.12
N LYS A 105 8.92 0.07 10.54
CA LYS A 105 9.44 1.44 10.48
C LYS A 105 10.72 1.64 11.30
N ALA A 106 10.84 0.97 12.46
CA ALA A 106 12.06 1.04 13.26
C ALA A 106 13.25 0.43 12.52
N ASN A 107 13.07 -0.77 11.95
CA ASN A 107 14.09 -1.43 11.15
C ASN A 107 14.47 -0.60 9.91
N PHE A 108 13.48 -0.03 9.24
CA PHE A 108 13.71 0.77 8.05
C PHE A 108 14.47 2.06 8.37
N ARG A 109 14.15 2.76 9.47
CA ARG A 109 14.90 3.95 9.91
C ARG A 109 16.32 3.61 10.33
N ALA A 110 16.52 2.51 11.07
CA ALA A 110 17.85 2.03 11.43
C ALA A 110 18.68 1.67 10.19
N PHE A 111 18.06 1.03 9.21
CA PHE A 111 18.68 0.73 7.92
C PHE A 111 19.08 2.01 7.18
N GLN A 112 18.18 2.98 7.02
CA GLN A 112 18.50 4.26 6.38
C GLN A 112 19.64 4.98 7.08
N GLN A 113 19.69 4.92 8.41
CA GLN A 113 20.79 5.51 9.19
C GLN A 113 22.12 4.82 8.93
N ALA A 114 22.14 3.49 8.97
CA ALA A 114 23.37 2.69 8.77
C ALA A 114 23.96 2.86 7.37
N HIS A 115 23.10 3.09 6.36
CA HIS A 115 23.50 3.27 4.96
C HIS A 115 23.59 4.75 4.53
N HIS A 116 23.53 5.70 5.47
CA HIS A 116 23.61 7.15 5.20
C HIS A 116 22.60 7.64 4.16
N LEU A 117 21.42 7.03 4.12
CA LEU A 117 20.30 7.44 3.27
C LEU A 117 19.57 8.64 3.88
N ASN A 118 18.86 9.39 3.02
CA ASN A 118 17.97 10.45 3.48
C ASN A 118 16.86 9.88 4.36
N ARG A 119 16.66 10.43 5.53
CA ARG A 119 15.67 10.00 6.52
C ARG A 119 15.24 11.17 7.40
N PRO A 120 14.09 11.08 8.08
CA PRO A 120 13.77 11.98 9.19
C PRO A 120 14.72 11.72 10.36
N ASN A 121 14.92 12.71 11.23
CA ASN A 121 15.40 12.43 12.57
C ASN A 121 14.33 11.61 13.29
N PHE A 122 14.74 10.59 14.04
CA PHE A 122 13.79 9.67 14.65
C PHE A 122 14.25 9.16 16.01
N PHE A 123 13.28 8.72 16.78
CA PHE A 123 13.47 8.04 18.05
C PHE A 123 12.43 6.92 18.18
N ILE A 124 12.86 5.74 18.61
CA ILE A 124 11.99 4.56 18.78
C ILE A 124 11.96 4.20 20.26
N SER A 125 10.78 4.04 20.82
CA SER A 125 10.60 3.68 22.23
C SER A 125 9.30 2.94 22.51
N GLU A 126 9.29 2.18 23.61
CA GLU A 126 8.11 1.61 24.24
C GLU A 126 7.54 2.53 25.34
N ARG A 127 8.29 3.57 25.76
CA ARG A 127 7.97 4.41 26.89
C ARG A 127 8.11 5.88 26.57
N ILE A 128 7.02 6.62 26.73
CA ILE A 128 7.02 8.07 26.48
C ILE A 128 8.03 8.83 27.37
N ALA A 129 8.27 8.37 28.59
CA ALA A 129 9.21 9.02 29.50
C ALA A 129 10.65 9.13 28.95
N GLU A 130 11.03 8.26 28.02
CA GLU A 130 12.35 8.30 27.38
C GLU A 130 12.47 9.48 26.41
N LEU A 131 11.37 10.01 25.90
CA LEU A 131 11.37 11.19 25.04
C LEU A 131 12.02 12.38 25.76
N ALA A 132 11.68 12.60 27.03
CA ALA A 132 12.19 13.72 27.82
C ALA A 132 13.73 13.73 27.97
N THR A 133 14.37 12.56 27.88
CA THR A 133 15.82 12.41 28.08
C THR A 133 16.62 12.31 26.78
N LYS A 134 15.96 11.92 25.67
CA LYS A 134 16.61 11.63 24.38
C LYS A 134 16.20 12.54 23.24
N HIS A 135 15.34 13.53 23.48
CA HIS A 135 14.77 14.38 22.43
C HIS A 135 15.68 15.48 21.87
N THR A 136 16.94 15.57 22.29
CA THR A 136 17.83 16.70 21.94
C THR A 136 18.03 16.93 20.44
N THR A 137 17.64 15.96 19.59
CA THR A 137 17.73 16.06 18.12
C THR A 137 16.38 16.18 17.44
N LEU A 138 15.26 16.04 18.18
CA LEU A 138 13.91 16.13 17.64
C LEU A 138 13.34 17.52 17.86
N ILE A 139 12.96 18.16 16.78
CA ILE A 139 12.38 19.52 16.77
C ILE A 139 10.95 19.41 16.21
N PRO A 140 9.94 19.91 16.94
CA PRO A 140 8.56 19.93 16.44
C PRO A 140 8.44 20.70 15.10
N PRO A 141 7.44 20.35 14.26
CA PRO A 141 6.43 19.33 14.50
C PRO A 141 6.97 17.90 14.44
N LEU A 142 6.39 17.00 15.26
CA LEU A 142 6.75 15.59 15.32
C LEU A 142 5.60 14.71 14.82
N ILE A 143 5.96 13.53 14.31
CA ILE A 143 5.02 12.47 13.97
C ILE A 143 5.22 11.32 14.94
N PHE A 144 4.13 10.88 15.57
CA PHE A 144 4.04 9.66 16.36
C PHE A 144 3.34 8.60 15.54
N LYS A 145 3.91 7.40 15.43
CA LYS A 145 3.33 6.31 14.64
C LYS A 145 3.77 4.92 15.14
N PRO A 146 2.90 3.89 15.04
CA PRO A 146 3.31 2.52 15.34
C PRO A 146 4.37 2.05 14.35
N VAL A 147 5.32 1.21 14.81
CA VAL A 147 6.43 0.74 13.95
C VAL A 147 6.01 -0.37 12.98
N ASP A 148 4.94 -1.12 13.28
CA ASP A 148 4.57 -2.38 12.65
C ASP A 148 3.13 -2.42 12.15
N THR A 149 2.56 -1.26 11.83
CA THR A 149 1.21 -1.08 11.32
C THR A 149 1.23 -0.24 10.05
N SER A 150 0.35 -0.55 9.10
CA SER A 150 0.16 0.15 7.82
C SER A 150 -1.20 0.86 7.74
N GLY A 151 -1.43 1.60 6.66
CA GLY A 151 -2.72 2.22 6.36
C GLY A 151 -3.06 3.43 7.22
N SER A 152 -2.07 4.20 7.63
CA SER A 152 -2.22 5.46 8.40
C SER A 152 -2.86 5.31 9.78
N ARG A 153 -2.91 4.10 10.35
CA ARG A 153 -3.45 3.84 11.69
C ARG A 153 -2.48 4.30 12.77
N GLY A 154 -3.00 4.96 13.80
CA GLY A 154 -2.22 5.37 14.96
C GLY A 154 -1.21 6.48 14.66
N ILE A 155 -1.43 7.31 13.63
CA ILE A 155 -0.52 8.41 13.26
C ILE A 155 -1.06 9.73 13.80
N THR A 156 -0.23 10.45 14.55
CA THR A 156 -0.55 11.79 15.07
C THR A 156 0.59 12.76 14.82
N LYS A 157 0.28 13.98 14.39
CA LYS A 157 1.21 15.10 14.32
C LYS A 157 1.08 15.96 15.56
N VAL A 158 2.19 16.20 16.24
CA VAL A 158 2.28 17.05 17.43
C VAL A 158 3.14 18.28 17.08
N ASN A 159 2.61 19.47 17.32
CA ASN A 159 3.25 20.73 16.90
C ASN A 159 4.19 21.31 17.95
N ASP A 160 4.20 20.79 19.16
CA ASP A 160 4.99 21.24 20.30
C ASP A 160 5.50 20.05 21.12
N LEU A 161 6.31 20.34 22.15
CA LEU A 161 6.77 19.32 23.12
C LEU A 161 5.94 19.34 24.41
N ASN A 162 4.67 19.77 24.33
CA ASN A 162 3.77 19.64 25.47
C ASN A 162 3.64 18.19 25.87
N ILE A 163 3.87 17.89 27.14
CA ILE A 163 3.98 16.52 27.62
C ILE A 163 2.64 15.74 27.52
N GLU A 164 1.53 16.44 27.66
CA GLU A 164 0.19 15.84 27.55
C GLU A 164 -0.11 15.47 26.10
N ASN A 165 0.11 16.40 25.14
CA ASN A 165 -0.07 16.17 23.72
C ASN A 165 0.83 15.01 23.22
N CYS A 166 2.08 14.98 23.67
CA CYS A 166 3.01 13.90 23.33
C CYS A 166 2.58 12.57 23.94
N ALA A 167 2.07 12.55 25.17
CA ALA A 167 1.61 11.35 25.85
C ALA A 167 0.37 10.75 25.17
N GLU A 168 -0.60 11.58 24.80
CA GLU A 168 -1.80 11.15 24.07
C GLU A 168 -1.44 10.56 22.70
N ALA A 169 -0.60 11.28 21.92
CA ALA A 169 -0.15 10.82 20.63
C ALA A 169 0.64 9.51 20.72
N PHE A 170 1.48 9.36 21.74
CA PHE A 170 2.23 8.13 22.01
C PHE A 170 1.30 6.97 22.34
N ALA A 171 0.36 7.16 23.27
CA ALA A 171 -0.61 6.14 23.69
C ALA A 171 -1.48 5.71 22.49
N TYR A 172 -1.92 6.66 21.67
CA TYR A 172 -2.68 6.37 20.46
C TYR A 172 -1.85 5.54 19.48
N ALA A 173 -0.61 5.92 19.18
CA ALA A 173 0.26 5.14 18.31
C ALA A 173 0.54 3.74 18.88
N GLN A 174 0.80 3.65 20.19
CA GLN A 174 1.08 2.39 20.90
C GLN A 174 -0.09 1.41 20.83
N SER A 175 -1.34 1.89 20.91
CA SER A 175 -2.54 1.05 20.84
C SER A 175 -2.69 0.32 19.50
N PHE A 176 -2.06 0.81 18.42
CA PHE A 176 -2.02 0.16 17.11
C PHE A 176 -0.74 -0.63 16.85
N SER A 177 0.25 -0.55 17.74
CA SER A 177 1.52 -1.30 17.59
C SER A 177 1.39 -2.69 18.16
N ARG A 178 1.73 -3.72 17.38
CA ARG A 178 1.74 -5.11 17.85
C ARG A 178 2.88 -5.38 18.83
N SER A 179 4.00 -4.68 18.66
CA SER A 179 5.18 -4.78 19.50
C SER A 179 5.15 -3.80 20.69
N GLY A 180 4.18 -2.88 20.74
CA GLY A 180 4.15 -1.77 21.69
C GLY A 180 5.16 -0.65 21.39
N MET A 181 5.97 -0.78 20.34
CA MET A 181 6.97 0.22 19.95
C MET A 181 6.36 1.36 19.14
N VAL A 182 6.78 2.57 19.44
CA VAL A 182 6.36 3.79 18.72
C VAL A 182 7.57 4.45 18.08
N SER A 183 7.42 4.85 16.82
CA SER A 183 8.35 5.71 16.11
C SER A 183 7.92 7.16 16.26
N ILE A 184 8.82 7.99 16.81
CA ILE A 184 8.66 9.44 16.93
C ILE A 184 9.63 10.05 15.92
N GLU A 185 9.12 10.79 14.96
CA GLU A 185 9.93 11.30 13.86
C GLU A 185 9.71 12.79 13.64
N GLU A 186 10.74 13.46 13.14
CA GLU A 186 10.63 14.79 12.54
C GLU A 186 9.50 14.81 11.49
N PHE A 187 8.61 15.81 11.53
CA PHE A 187 7.66 16.01 10.45
C PHE A 187 8.39 16.61 9.24
N ILE A 188 8.41 15.86 8.15
CA ILE A 188 9.04 16.33 6.90
C ILE A 188 8.04 17.18 6.14
N GLU A 189 8.41 18.43 5.89
CA GLU A 189 7.69 19.31 4.97
C GLU A 189 8.06 18.97 3.52
N GLY A 190 7.09 19.08 2.61
CA GLY A 190 7.26 18.79 1.20
C GLY A 190 6.03 18.17 0.58
N VAL A 191 6.13 17.89 -0.72
CA VAL A 191 5.08 17.23 -1.48
C VAL A 191 5.11 15.73 -1.17
N ASP A 192 3.94 15.16 -0.87
CA ASP A 192 3.78 13.71 -0.75
C ASP A 192 3.54 13.12 -2.14
N VAL A 193 4.32 12.13 -2.48
CA VAL A 193 4.13 11.31 -3.67
C VAL A 193 4.21 9.85 -3.30
N SER A 194 3.56 9.02 -4.07
CA SER A 194 3.69 7.57 -3.98
C SER A 194 3.74 6.98 -5.37
N GLY A 195 3.89 5.69 -5.44
CA GLY A 195 3.83 4.98 -6.71
C GLY A 195 4.20 3.53 -6.55
N ASP A 196 4.02 2.84 -7.63
CA ASP A 196 4.47 1.47 -7.77
C ASP A 196 5.61 1.40 -8.77
N GLY A 197 6.37 0.32 -8.67
CA GLY A 197 7.44 0.04 -9.60
C GLY A 197 7.76 -1.44 -9.68
N PHE A 198 8.73 -1.74 -10.53
CA PHE A 198 9.26 -3.09 -10.64
C PHE A 198 10.77 -3.05 -10.86
N LEU A 199 11.49 -3.95 -10.19
CA LEU A 199 12.92 -4.13 -10.38
C LEU A 199 13.19 -5.40 -11.20
N VAL A 200 14.14 -5.30 -12.12
CA VAL A 200 14.69 -6.43 -12.88
C VAL A 200 16.21 -6.26 -12.95
N ASN A 201 16.95 -7.23 -12.41
CA ASN A 201 18.43 -7.20 -12.36
C ASN A 201 19.01 -5.93 -11.69
N GLY A 202 18.24 -5.28 -10.81
CA GLY A 202 18.62 -4.05 -10.11
C GLY A 202 18.28 -2.76 -10.87
N GLU A 203 17.72 -2.84 -12.06
CA GLU A 203 17.13 -1.70 -12.75
C GLU A 203 15.70 -1.48 -12.26
N LEU A 204 15.37 -0.26 -11.89
CA LEU A 204 14.04 0.13 -11.40
C LEU A 204 13.26 0.88 -12.48
N CYS A 205 12.07 0.37 -12.77
CA CYS A 205 11.03 1.14 -13.44
C CYS A 205 10.06 1.63 -12.37
N ALA A 206 10.15 2.90 -11.98
CA ALA A 206 9.26 3.53 -11.00
C ALA A 206 8.23 4.42 -11.70
N ILE A 207 6.98 4.29 -11.32
CA ILE A 207 5.88 5.15 -11.78
C ILE A 207 5.43 6.02 -10.59
N VAL A 208 5.72 7.32 -10.67
CA VAL A 208 5.42 8.29 -9.62
C VAL A 208 4.03 8.86 -9.85
N THR A 209 3.17 8.71 -8.86
CA THR A 209 1.83 9.31 -8.83
C THR A 209 1.79 10.49 -7.86
N GLU A 210 0.96 11.48 -8.12
CA GLU A 210 0.60 12.46 -7.11
C GLU A 210 -0.29 11.79 -6.05
N LYS A 211 -0.10 12.14 -4.78
CA LYS A 211 -0.86 11.56 -3.67
C LYS A 211 -1.72 12.62 -3.01
N PHE A 212 -3.02 12.41 -3.01
CA PHE A 212 -3.97 13.24 -2.29
C PHE A 212 -4.28 12.64 -0.91
N LYS A 213 -4.44 13.52 0.09
CA LYS A 213 -4.66 13.09 1.48
C LYS A 213 -5.65 14.01 2.20
N ARG A 214 -6.36 13.43 3.17
CA ARG A 214 -7.06 14.15 4.24
C ARG A 214 -6.33 13.86 5.55
N GLY A 215 -5.55 14.82 6.06
CA GLY A 215 -4.59 14.56 7.13
C GLY A 215 -3.52 13.54 6.70
N PHE A 216 -3.52 12.36 7.30
CA PHE A 216 -2.63 11.25 6.92
C PHE A 216 -3.30 10.19 6.04
N ILE A 217 -4.62 10.27 5.86
CA ILE A 217 -5.40 9.28 5.14
C ILE A 217 -5.27 9.52 3.64
N PRO A 218 -4.77 8.56 2.85
CA PRO A 218 -4.78 8.67 1.38
C PRO A 218 -6.23 8.73 0.87
N THR A 219 -6.53 9.74 0.06
CA THR A 219 -7.86 9.92 -0.55
C THR A 219 -7.85 9.78 -2.06
N GLY A 220 -6.68 9.54 -2.66
CA GLY A 220 -6.59 9.27 -4.08
C GLY A 220 -5.20 9.55 -4.65
N HIS A 221 -5.08 9.29 -5.94
CA HIS A 221 -3.88 9.47 -6.73
C HIS A 221 -4.21 10.04 -8.10
N SER A 222 -3.25 10.73 -8.73
CA SER A 222 -3.33 11.05 -10.15
C SER A 222 -2.06 10.69 -10.90
N LEU A 223 -2.23 10.41 -12.18
CA LEU A 223 -1.16 10.12 -13.14
C LEU A 223 -1.45 10.86 -14.43
N PRO A 224 -0.51 11.69 -14.95
CA PRO A 224 0.82 11.96 -14.40
C PRO A 224 0.78 12.72 -13.07
N SER A 225 1.84 12.59 -12.30
CA SER A 225 2.10 13.47 -11.15
C SER A 225 2.37 14.89 -11.64
N LYS A 226 1.99 15.91 -10.84
CA LYS A 226 2.30 17.33 -11.11
C LYS A 226 3.77 17.70 -10.85
N LEU A 227 4.58 16.77 -10.36
CA LEU A 227 6.01 16.98 -10.23
C LEU A 227 6.66 17.23 -11.60
N THR A 228 7.66 18.09 -11.61
CA THR A 228 8.52 18.25 -12.80
C THR A 228 9.21 16.93 -13.15
N VAL A 229 9.59 16.76 -14.40
CA VAL A 229 10.36 15.56 -14.83
C VAL A 229 11.64 15.42 -14.00
N ALA A 230 12.32 16.54 -13.69
CA ALA A 230 13.51 16.54 -12.86
C ALA A 230 13.22 16.01 -11.44
N ASP A 231 12.11 16.40 -10.84
CA ASP A 231 11.72 15.93 -9.50
C ASP A 231 11.28 14.46 -9.51
N GLN A 232 10.58 14.02 -10.54
CA GLN A 232 10.26 12.59 -10.69
C GLN A 232 11.52 11.74 -10.82
N LEU A 233 12.54 12.22 -11.54
CA LEU A 233 13.85 11.56 -11.62
C LEU A 233 14.58 11.55 -10.28
N ARG A 234 14.51 12.63 -9.48
CA ARG A 234 15.06 12.66 -8.12
C ARG A 234 14.38 11.63 -7.21
N VAL A 235 13.05 11.51 -7.28
CA VAL A 235 12.30 10.49 -6.54
C VAL A 235 12.73 9.09 -6.95
N SER A 236 12.73 8.79 -8.25
CA SER A 236 13.12 7.48 -8.78
C SER A 236 14.56 7.11 -8.40
N ALA A 237 15.49 8.08 -8.44
CA ALA A 237 16.89 7.87 -8.07
C ALA A 237 17.06 7.54 -6.56
N GLU A 238 16.33 8.22 -5.65
CA GLU A 238 16.41 7.93 -4.21
C GLU A 238 15.77 6.59 -3.87
N VAL A 239 14.66 6.21 -4.53
CA VAL A 239 14.03 4.89 -4.41
C VAL A 239 15.00 3.81 -4.93
N ALA A 240 15.58 3.97 -6.12
CA ALA A 240 16.54 3.02 -6.69
C ALA A 240 17.77 2.84 -5.79
N LYS A 241 18.34 3.95 -5.27
CA LYS A 241 19.44 3.91 -4.32
C LYS A 241 19.09 3.12 -3.06
N THR A 242 17.88 3.34 -2.51
CA THR A 242 17.42 2.62 -1.32
C THR A 242 17.27 1.11 -1.61
N CYS A 243 16.73 0.73 -2.76
CA CYS A 243 16.65 -0.67 -3.20
C CYS A 243 18.04 -1.29 -3.41
N GLN A 244 18.98 -0.55 -3.96
CA GLN A 244 20.37 -0.98 -4.14
C GLN A 244 21.03 -1.30 -2.79
N GLU A 245 20.91 -0.42 -1.80
CA GLU A 245 21.45 -0.63 -0.45
C GLU A 245 20.77 -1.82 0.27
N LEU A 246 19.47 -2.05 0.04
CA LEU A 246 18.76 -3.26 0.50
C LEU A 246 19.23 -4.53 -0.24
N ASN A 247 19.98 -4.41 -1.34
CA ASN A 247 20.21 -5.49 -2.28
C ASN A 247 18.88 -6.15 -2.75
N TYR A 248 17.83 -5.32 -2.94
CA TYR A 248 16.56 -5.73 -3.52
C TYR A 248 16.61 -5.46 -5.00
N ARG A 249 16.80 -6.51 -5.81
CA ARG A 249 17.16 -6.40 -7.22
C ARG A 249 16.04 -6.78 -8.17
N ASP A 250 15.06 -7.56 -7.70
CA ASP A 250 14.01 -8.11 -8.55
C ASP A 250 12.69 -8.17 -7.80
N GLY A 251 11.62 -7.79 -8.47
CA GLY A 251 10.26 -7.88 -7.96
C GLY A 251 9.50 -6.56 -7.86
N PRO A 252 8.22 -6.63 -7.45
CA PRO A 252 7.34 -5.46 -7.32
C PRO A 252 7.74 -4.56 -6.15
N LEU A 253 7.44 -3.28 -6.28
CA LEU A 253 7.72 -2.27 -5.27
C LEU A 253 6.58 -1.27 -5.18
N ASP A 254 6.10 -1.01 -3.96
CA ASP A 254 5.28 0.14 -3.59
C ASP A 254 6.12 1.09 -2.75
N PHE A 255 6.00 2.39 -2.97
CA PHE A 255 6.79 3.39 -2.26
C PHE A 255 6.00 4.66 -1.93
N ASP A 256 6.28 5.18 -0.75
CA ASP A 256 5.87 6.51 -0.29
C ASP A 256 7.10 7.40 -0.10
N VAL A 257 7.06 8.60 -0.69
CA VAL A 257 8.19 9.54 -0.69
C VAL A 257 7.71 10.94 -0.34
N LYS A 258 8.52 11.67 0.42
CA LYS A 258 8.41 13.11 0.55
C LYS A 258 9.52 13.81 -0.21
N ILE A 259 9.15 14.77 -1.06
CA ILE A 259 10.09 15.57 -1.85
C ILE A 259 9.96 17.05 -1.51
N SER A 260 11.10 17.68 -1.33
CA SER A 260 11.25 19.14 -1.23
C SER A 260 12.42 19.60 -2.10
N ASP A 261 12.61 20.92 -2.22
CA ASP A 261 13.74 21.48 -2.97
C ASP A 261 15.10 20.94 -2.46
N LYS A 262 15.20 20.71 -1.15
CA LYS A 262 16.45 20.32 -0.49
C LYS A 262 16.70 18.82 -0.48
N ARG A 263 15.67 18.00 -0.32
CA ARG A 263 15.85 16.55 -0.11
C ARG A 263 14.64 15.73 -0.58
N VAL A 264 14.94 14.51 -0.96
CA VAL A 264 13.96 13.45 -1.22
C VAL A 264 14.12 12.42 -0.12
N ILE A 265 13.05 12.02 0.53
CA ILE A 265 13.06 11.06 1.64
C ILE A 265 12.08 9.95 1.35
N VAL A 266 12.58 8.73 1.26
CA VAL A 266 11.74 7.53 1.21
C VAL A 266 11.15 7.31 2.60
N ILE A 267 9.83 7.47 2.70
CA ILE A 267 9.09 7.30 3.95
C ILE A 267 8.80 5.84 4.24
N GLU A 268 8.40 5.09 3.20
CA GLU A 268 8.05 3.69 3.26
C GLU A 268 8.36 2.99 1.94
N LEU A 269 8.80 1.74 1.99
CA LEU A 269 8.92 0.81 0.87
C LEU A 269 8.23 -0.49 1.23
N SER A 270 7.67 -1.16 0.22
CA SER A 270 7.11 -2.50 0.41
C SER A 270 7.38 -3.38 -0.81
N PRO A 271 7.80 -4.66 -0.64
CA PRO A 271 8.08 -5.57 -1.76
C PRO A 271 6.79 -6.20 -2.30
N ARG A 272 5.81 -5.37 -2.58
CA ARG A 272 4.49 -5.71 -3.16
C ARG A 272 3.95 -4.49 -3.89
N LEU A 273 2.87 -4.64 -4.63
CA LEU A 273 2.17 -3.52 -5.26
C LEU A 273 1.23 -2.81 -4.30
N GLY A 274 0.99 -1.53 -4.56
CA GLY A 274 0.09 -0.67 -3.82
C GLY A 274 -1.37 -1.15 -3.86
N GLY A 275 -2.17 -0.61 -2.96
CA GLY A 275 -3.61 -0.80 -2.92
C GLY A 275 -4.37 0.36 -3.56
N ASN A 276 -5.70 0.36 -3.35
CA ASN A 276 -6.59 1.46 -3.74
C ASN A 276 -6.54 1.83 -5.24
N GLY A 277 -6.30 0.82 -6.10
CA GLY A 277 -6.33 0.95 -7.55
C GLY A 277 -5.07 1.55 -8.17
N ILE A 278 -3.95 1.68 -7.44
CA ILE A 278 -2.70 2.25 -8.01
C ILE A 278 -2.18 1.43 -9.19
N PRO A 279 -2.06 0.09 -9.14
CA PRO A 279 -1.61 -0.70 -10.28
C PRO A 279 -2.54 -0.62 -11.49
N GLU A 280 -3.86 -0.58 -11.26
CA GLU A 280 -4.87 -0.43 -12.29
C GLU A 280 -4.81 0.96 -12.93
N LEU A 281 -4.59 2.00 -12.11
CA LEU A 281 -4.37 3.37 -12.57
C LEU A 281 -3.13 3.44 -13.48
N ILE A 282 -2.01 2.83 -13.06
CA ILE A 282 -0.77 2.75 -13.83
C ILE A 282 -1.01 2.02 -15.16
N ARG A 283 -1.69 0.88 -15.13
CA ARG A 283 -2.03 0.13 -16.35
C ARG A 283 -2.91 0.96 -17.29
N ARG A 284 -3.90 1.69 -16.77
CA ARG A 284 -4.74 2.60 -17.57
C ARG A 284 -3.92 3.72 -18.21
N GLY A 285 -3.07 4.36 -17.40
CA GLY A 285 -2.29 5.52 -17.82
C GLY A 285 -1.19 5.19 -18.81
N THR A 286 -0.48 4.08 -18.61
CA THR A 286 0.78 3.76 -19.32
C THR A 286 0.70 2.51 -20.18
N GLY A 287 -0.28 1.64 -19.99
CA GLY A 287 -0.34 0.30 -20.58
C GLY A 287 0.54 -0.74 -19.88
N PHE A 288 1.33 -0.36 -18.86
CA PHE A 288 2.21 -1.28 -18.15
C PHE A 288 1.47 -2.03 -17.03
N ASP A 289 1.33 -3.34 -17.18
CA ASP A 289 0.58 -4.21 -16.28
C ASP A 289 1.50 -4.79 -15.19
N LEU A 290 1.63 -4.05 -14.08
CA LEU A 290 2.44 -4.46 -12.93
C LEU A 290 1.90 -5.72 -12.23
N ILE A 291 0.57 -5.95 -12.26
CA ILE A 291 -0.05 -7.14 -11.65
C ILE A 291 0.36 -8.39 -12.45
N ASP A 292 0.26 -8.32 -13.80
CA ASP A 292 0.73 -9.41 -14.65
C ASP A 292 2.21 -9.69 -14.41
N MET A 293 3.03 -8.66 -14.40
CA MET A 293 4.47 -8.79 -14.20
C MET A 293 4.82 -9.41 -12.84
N THR A 294 4.09 -9.04 -11.77
CA THR A 294 4.25 -9.62 -10.43
C THR A 294 3.96 -11.12 -10.42
N ILE A 295 2.88 -11.54 -11.10
CA ILE A 295 2.50 -12.95 -11.22
C ILE A 295 3.56 -13.72 -12.02
N GLN A 296 4.00 -13.18 -13.18
CA GLN A 296 5.02 -13.83 -14.00
C GLN A 296 6.34 -13.99 -13.24
N TYR A 297 6.77 -12.95 -12.51
CA TYR A 297 7.96 -13.00 -11.67
C TYR A 297 7.86 -14.10 -10.60
N ALA A 298 6.76 -14.13 -9.84
CA ALA A 298 6.58 -15.11 -8.78
C ALA A 298 6.62 -16.57 -9.28
N LEU A 299 6.24 -16.80 -10.55
CA LEU A 299 6.27 -18.09 -11.21
C LEU A 299 7.60 -18.36 -11.95
N GLY A 300 8.64 -17.55 -11.74
CA GLY A 300 9.96 -17.72 -12.34
C GLY A 300 10.02 -17.47 -13.84
N LYS A 301 9.05 -16.74 -14.39
CA LYS A 301 9.04 -16.41 -15.82
C LYS A 301 9.87 -15.14 -16.08
N PRO A 302 10.46 -15.00 -17.28
CA PRO A 302 11.20 -13.81 -17.64
C PRO A 302 10.35 -12.55 -17.54
N CYS A 303 10.89 -11.52 -16.86
CA CYS A 303 10.30 -10.20 -16.79
C CYS A 303 11.19 -9.20 -17.53
N LEU A 304 10.58 -8.31 -18.28
CA LEU A 304 11.27 -7.26 -19.04
C LEU A 304 10.67 -5.91 -18.68
N LEU A 305 11.53 -4.97 -18.30
CA LEU A 305 11.10 -3.59 -18.09
C LEU A 305 10.83 -2.92 -19.46
N PRO A 306 9.84 -2.03 -19.54
CA PRO A 306 9.63 -1.21 -20.70
C PRO A 306 10.84 -0.27 -20.92
N THR A 307 11.24 -0.08 -22.17
CA THR A 307 12.36 0.82 -22.50
C THR A 307 12.04 2.29 -22.26
N ALA A 308 10.77 2.66 -22.29
CA ALA A 308 10.25 3.97 -21.90
C ALA A 308 8.81 3.81 -21.45
N LEU A 309 8.43 4.58 -20.42
CA LEU A 309 7.04 4.70 -19.98
C LEU A 309 6.55 6.12 -20.27
N THR A 310 5.46 6.20 -21.01
CA THR A 310 4.75 7.46 -21.29
C THR A 310 3.33 7.33 -20.74
N VAL A 311 2.86 8.37 -20.08
CA VAL A 311 1.45 8.46 -19.69
C VAL A 311 0.65 8.91 -20.92
N ASN A 312 -0.03 7.95 -21.54
CA ASN A 312 -0.83 8.19 -22.74
C ASN A 312 -2.28 8.55 -22.38
N ASN A 313 -2.76 8.06 -21.25
CA ASN A 313 -4.12 8.33 -20.75
C ASN A 313 -4.02 8.88 -19.34
N PRO A 314 -4.03 10.22 -19.16
CA PRO A 314 -4.08 10.80 -17.83
C PRO A 314 -5.30 10.32 -17.07
N CYS A 315 -5.12 9.95 -15.79
CA CYS A 315 -6.15 9.32 -15.00
C CYS A 315 -5.97 9.58 -13.50
N GLY A 316 -7.04 9.38 -12.74
CA GLY A 316 -7.06 9.58 -11.32
C GLY A 316 -7.79 8.48 -10.56
N SER A 317 -7.53 8.39 -9.28
CA SER A 317 -8.28 7.56 -8.34
C SER A 317 -8.82 8.40 -7.20
N TRP A 318 -10.00 8.05 -6.73
CA TRP A 318 -10.58 8.59 -5.52
C TRP A 318 -10.92 7.46 -4.56
N VAL A 319 -10.35 7.51 -3.36
CA VAL A 319 -10.63 6.57 -2.26
C VAL A 319 -11.65 7.22 -1.34
N PHE A 320 -12.74 6.53 -1.10
CA PHE A 320 -13.85 7.06 -0.31
C PHE A 320 -14.18 6.20 0.90
N GLY A 321 -14.80 6.82 1.89
CA GLY A 321 -15.28 6.19 3.10
C GLY A 321 -16.47 6.95 3.66
N SER A 322 -17.01 6.46 4.78
CA SER A 322 -18.10 7.12 5.49
C SER A 322 -17.59 8.23 6.40
N GLU A 323 -18.39 9.27 6.59
CA GLU A 323 -18.13 10.30 7.59
C GLU A 323 -18.69 9.93 8.98
N VAL A 324 -19.51 8.89 9.04
CA VAL A 324 -20.15 8.39 10.27
C VAL A 324 -20.10 6.87 10.32
N ALA A 325 -19.96 6.31 11.51
CA ALA A 325 -20.14 4.88 11.74
C ALA A 325 -21.64 4.52 11.69
N GLY A 326 -21.94 3.28 11.28
CA GLY A 326 -23.31 2.79 11.23
C GLY A 326 -23.55 1.74 10.17
N LYS A 327 -24.83 1.43 9.93
CA LYS A 327 -25.25 0.41 8.98
C LYS A 327 -25.58 1.02 7.61
N ILE A 328 -25.06 0.43 6.54
CA ILE A 328 -25.34 0.87 5.16
C ILE A 328 -26.79 0.53 4.82
N GLU A 329 -27.60 1.55 4.53
CA GLU A 329 -28.98 1.40 4.08
C GLU A 329 -29.15 1.51 2.55
N PHE A 330 -28.27 2.27 1.91
CA PHE A 330 -28.35 2.50 0.47
C PHE A 330 -26.97 2.76 -0.13
N ILE A 331 -26.73 2.17 -1.30
CA ILE A 331 -25.56 2.41 -2.15
C ILE A 331 -26.08 2.74 -3.55
N VAL A 332 -25.60 3.83 -4.13
CA VAL A 332 -25.90 4.17 -5.53
C VAL A 332 -25.39 3.09 -6.48
N SER A 333 -26.13 2.78 -7.52
CA SER A 333 -25.67 1.81 -8.53
C SER A 333 -24.51 2.37 -9.37
N GLU A 334 -23.59 1.51 -9.75
CA GLU A 334 -22.48 1.89 -10.64
C GLU A 334 -22.96 2.47 -11.97
N ALA A 335 -24.05 1.95 -12.53
CA ALA A 335 -24.64 2.45 -13.76
C ALA A 335 -25.06 3.94 -13.64
N LEU A 336 -25.63 4.33 -12.50
CA LEU A 336 -26.00 5.73 -12.26
C LEU A 336 -24.76 6.61 -12.04
N LEU A 337 -23.72 6.09 -11.36
CA LEU A 337 -22.45 6.82 -11.22
C LEU A 337 -21.82 7.08 -12.59
N ARG A 338 -21.72 6.07 -13.44
CA ARG A 338 -21.18 6.19 -14.83
C ARG A 338 -22.01 7.14 -15.69
N ALA A 339 -23.33 7.17 -15.52
CA ALA A 339 -24.18 8.11 -16.24
C ALA A 339 -23.93 9.57 -15.85
N LYS A 340 -23.57 9.82 -14.58
CA LYS A 340 -23.29 11.17 -14.06
C LYS A 340 -21.82 11.59 -14.22
N VAL A 341 -20.90 10.63 -14.23
CA VAL A 341 -19.46 10.84 -14.38
C VAL A 341 -18.93 9.86 -15.45
N PRO A 342 -19.07 10.23 -16.74
CA PRO A 342 -18.68 9.35 -17.86
C PRO A 342 -17.20 8.97 -17.89
N GLU A 343 -16.35 9.75 -17.25
CA GLU A 343 -14.92 9.49 -17.11
C GLU A 343 -14.61 8.27 -16.22
N LEU A 344 -15.58 7.83 -15.42
CA LEU A 344 -15.42 6.68 -14.52
C LEU A 344 -15.24 5.38 -15.32
N PHE A 345 -14.05 4.76 -15.23
CA PHE A 345 -13.79 3.48 -15.90
C PHE A 345 -13.80 2.27 -14.95
N GLU A 346 -13.57 2.49 -13.64
CA GLU A 346 -13.64 1.41 -12.63
C GLU A 346 -14.22 1.94 -11.32
N TYR A 347 -15.09 1.15 -10.71
CA TYR A 347 -15.68 1.43 -9.41
C TYR A 347 -15.67 0.19 -8.55
N VAL A 348 -15.03 0.29 -7.39
CA VAL A 348 -14.93 -0.80 -6.43
C VAL A 348 -15.59 -0.37 -5.13
N MET A 349 -16.70 -1.02 -4.79
CA MET A 349 -17.34 -0.96 -3.47
C MET A 349 -17.06 -2.25 -2.74
N ARG A 350 -16.46 -2.16 -1.56
CA ARG A 350 -16.02 -3.32 -0.74
C ARG A 350 -17.11 -3.82 0.20
N HIS A 351 -18.21 -3.09 0.30
CA HIS A 351 -19.32 -3.32 1.22
C HIS A 351 -20.63 -3.43 0.47
N GLN A 352 -21.62 -4.01 1.13
CA GLN A 352 -22.99 -4.15 0.62
C GLN A 352 -24.00 -3.51 1.58
N ILE A 353 -25.22 -3.36 1.11
CA ILE A 353 -26.32 -2.91 1.96
C ILE A 353 -26.49 -3.90 3.11
N GLY A 354 -26.57 -3.37 4.32
CA GLY A 354 -26.66 -4.14 5.55
C GLY A 354 -25.34 -4.30 6.32
N ASP A 355 -24.20 -4.03 5.69
CA ASP A 355 -22.90 -4.05 6.40
C ASP A 355 -22.82 -2.89 7.39
N THR A 356 -22.16 -3.15 8.54
CA THR A 356 -21.76 -2.10 9.48
C THR A 356 -20.37 -1.57 9.09
N VAL A 357 -20.24 -0.26 9.03
CA VAL A 357 -19.01 0.43 8.67
C VAL A 357 -18.61 1.44 9.73
N LEU A 358 -17.33 1.75 9.77
CA LEU A 358 -16.78 2.77 10.65
C LEU A 358 -16.53 4.07 9.84
N ASP A 359 -16.38 5.17 10.55
CA ASP A 359 -15.93 6.43 9.97
C ASP A 359 -14.51 6.30 9.36
N PHE A 360 -14.28 7.07 8.30
CA PHE A 360 -13.06 6.97 7.51
C PHE A 360 -11.91 7.71 8.18
N GLU A 361 -11.37 7.15 9.27
CA GLU A 361 -10.24 7.66 10.03
C GLU A 361 -8.89 7.11 9.60
N HIS A 362 -8.87 5.98 8.88
CA HIS A 362 -7.66 5.36 8.32
C HIS A 362 -8.00 4.51 7.09
N SER A 363 -7.00 4.12 6.31
CA SER A 363 -7.21 3.38 5.04
C SER A 363 -7.98 2.08 5.19
N GLY A 364 -7.92 1.43 6.37
CA GLY A 364 -8.69 0.21 6.65
C GLY A 364 -10.20 0.42 6.70
N ASN A 365 -10.67 1.66 6.91
CA ASN A 365 -12.09 2.00 6.95
C ASN A 365 -12.60 2.56 5.61
N SER A 366 -11.81 2.46 4.53
CA SER A 366 -12.28 2.85 3.22
C SER A 366 -13.37 1.92 2.72
N LEU A 367 -14.44 2.49 2.17
CA LEU A 367 -15.54 1.72 1.57
C LEU A 367 -15.19 1.25 0.16
N GLY A 368 -14.24 1.90 -0.49
CA GLY A 368 -13.85 1.56 -1.84
C GLY A 368 -13.03 2.63 -2.53
N TYR A 369 -12.93 2.50 -3.84
CA TYR A 369 -12.28 3.50 -4.69
C TYR A 369 -12.97 3.59 -6.06
N ALA A 370 -12.77 4.71 -6.73
CA ALA A 370 -13.20 4.98 -8.10
C ALA A 370 -11.97 5.37 -8.93
N LEU A 371 -11.85 4.83 -10.16
CA LEU A 371 -10.81 5.18 -11.12
C LEU A 371 -11.46 5.86 -12.32
N PHE A 372 -10.88 6.96 -12.78
CA PHE A 372 -11.45 7.79 -13.83
C PHE A 372 -10.38 8.37 -14.75
N ASP A 373 -10.71 8.53 -16.02
CA ASP A 373 -9.90 9.31 -16.95
C ASP A 373 -9.93 10.78 -16.50
N CYS A 374 -8.78 11.43 -16.47
CA CYS A 374 -8.64 12.73 -15.83
C CYS A 374 -7.54 13.56 -16.49
N PRO A 375 -7.87 14.60 -17.27
CA PRO A 375 -6.89 15.61 -17.61
C PRO A 375 -6.20 16.18 -16.35
N PRO A 376 -4.92 16.59 -16.44
CA PRO A 376 -4.13 16.89 -15.23
C PRO A 376 -4.73 17.91 -14.28
N ASP A 377 -5.56 18.84 -14.77
CA ASP A 377 -6.14 19.92 -13.95
C ASP A 377 -7.58 19.63 -13.47
N ASP A 378 -8.23 18.56 -13.97
CA ASP A 378 -9.64 18.29 -13.74
C ASP A 378 -9.89 17.36 -12.54
N TYR A 379 -8.84 16.91 -11.85
CA TYR A 379 -8.94 15.92 -10.78
C TYR A 379 -9.95 16.31 -9.69
N GLN A 380 -9.88 17.55 -9.20
CA GLN A 380 -10.76 17.99 -8.11
C GLN A 380 -12.22 18.09 -8.57
N ASP A 381 -12.47 18.60 -9.78
CA ASP A 381 -13.81 18.67 -10.36
C ASP A 381 -14.44 17.29 -10.50
N ILE A 382 -13.70 16.32 -11.02
CA ILE A 382 -14.21 14.95 -11.18
C ILE A 382 -14.48 14.31 -9.81
N VAL A 383 -13.61 14.49 -8.83
CA VAL A 383 -13.81 13.99 -7.46
C VAL A 383 -15.05 14.63 -6.82
N GLU A 384 -15.29 15.93 -7.01
CA GLU A 384 -16.49 16.61 -6.50
C GLU A 384 -17.76 16.08 -7.18
N ARG A 385 -17.75 15.86 -8.49
CA ARG A 385 -18.87 15.24 -9.23
C ARG A 385 -19.12 13.81 -8.77
N LEU A 386 -18.08 13.02 -8.55
CA LEU A 386 -18.18 11.65 -7.99
C LEU A 386 -18.79 11.70 -6.58
N ARG A 387 -18.32 12.59 -5.72
CA ARG A 387 -18.85 12.77 -4.36
C ARG A 387 -20.33 13.18 -4.38
N ALA A 388 -20.69 14.12 -5.22
CA ALA A 388 -22.10 14.54 -5.38
C ALA A 388 -22.99 13.44 -5.98
N ALA A 389 -22.44 12.60 -6.86
CA ALA A 389 -23.14 11.49 -7.46
C ALA A 389 -23.27 10.28 -6.54
N MET A 390 -22.29 10.08 -5.64
CA MET A 390 -22.26 8.97 -4.71
C MET A 390 -23.27 9.17 -3.59
N GLN A 391 -24.47 8.67 -3.80
CA GLN A 391 -25.49 8.64 -2.78
C GLN A 391 -25.30 7.41 -1.90
N LEU A 392 -24.73 7.62 -0.73
CA LEU A 392 -24.56 6.63 0.32
C LEU A 392 -25.39 7.05 1.52
N ARG A 393 -26.24 6.16 2.03
CA ARG A 393 -26.97 6.39 3.29
C ARG A 393 -26.53 5.39 4.33
N ILE A 394 -26.17 5.91 5.50
CA ILE A 394 -25.77 5.14 6.67
C ILE A 394 -26.69 5.54 7.82
N ALA A 395 -27.37 4.55 8.40
CA ALA A 395 -28.06 4.73 9.65
C ALA A 395 -27.02 4.72 10.76
N ALA A 396 -26.88 5.83 11.48
CA ALA A 396 -26.02 5.88 12.65
C ALA A 396 -26.55 4.90 13.70
N ASP A 397 -25.68 4.08 14.26
CA ASP A 397 -26.02 3.32 15.46
C ASP A 397 -26.09 4.32 16.63
N PHE A 398 -27.29 4.46 17.23
CA PHE A 398 -27.54 5.30 18.41
C PHE A 398 -27.17 4.56 19.69
#